data_f535344031d4f423776429fc8133ab83
#
_entry.id   f535344031d4f423776429fc8133ab83
#
_cell.length_a   1.000
_cell.length_b   1.000
_cell.length_c   1.000
_cell.angle_alpha   90.00
_cell.angle_beta   90.00
_cell.angle_gamma   90.00
#
_symmetry.space_group_name_H-M   'P 1'
#
loop_
_entity.id
_entity.type
_entity.pdbx_description
1 polymer ?
#
loop_
_entity_poly.entity_id
_entity_poly.type
_entity_poly.pdbx_seq_one_letter_code
_entity_poly.pdbx_strand_id
1 'polypeptide(L)'
;MSSHILQLPTGKQDFKTIVKDNYYFVDKTKYIKSVFQDDSSQVLLITRPRRFGKTLTMNMFESFLSLNYDDPNDLSEHIELFKDKEIYKEKEFCEKFMGKYPVISITFKDVKALNFKDAYEDLGELICDLSDKFLFLKDSPKLTFNDKKAFAKLNDLDYLQNKRHLNTVKNSLKKFISFLYKHFGQKVILLIDEYDVPLAKASQFNYY
;
A
#
# COMPACT_ATOMS: atom_id res chain seq x y z
N MET A 1 3.83 -25.25 33.24
CA MET A 1 4.03 -24.26 32.16
C MET A 1 3.06 -24.61 31.05
N SER A 2 1.98 -23.84 30.92
CA SER A 2 0.99 -24.06 29.86
C SER A 2 1.62 -23.69 28.53
N SER A 3 1.86 -24.66 27.66
CA SER A 3 2.30 -24.43 26.30
C SER A 3 1.16 -23.75 25.55
N HIS A 4 1.20 -22.43 25.43
CA HIS A 4 0.29 -21.71 24.53
C HIS A 4 0.62 -22.16 23.09
N ILE A 5 -0.21 -23.05 22.56
CA ILE A 5 -0.15 -23.41 21.16
C ILE A 5 -0.65 -22.19 20.39
N LEU A 6 0.27 -21.54 19.63
CA LEU A 6 -0.10 -20.42 18.76
C LEU A 6 -1.08 -20.92 17.68
N GLN A 7 -2.19 -20.21 17.51
CA GLN A 7 -3.16 -20.54 16.48
C GLN A 7 -2.61 -20.20 15.08
N LEU A 8 -2.89 -21.06 14.10
CA LEU A 8 -2.54 -20.76 12.71
C LEU A 8 -3.47 -19.66 12.16
N PRO A 9 -2.92 -18.66 11.42
CA PRO A 9 -3.70 -17.54 10.87
C PRO A 9 -4.50 -17.96 9.62
N THR A 10 -5.38 -18.95 9.74
CA THR A 10 -6.15 -19.46 8.61
C THR A 10 -7.03 -18.37 8.02
N GLY A 11 -6.80 -18.04 6.72
CA GLY A 11 -7.54 -17.00 6.00
C GLY A 11 -7.14 -15.54 6.34
N LYS A 12 -6.28 -15.32 7.32
CA LYS A 12 -5.79 -13.99 7.68
C LYS A 12 -4.59 -13.60 6.81
N GLN A 13 -4.59 -12.38 6.29
CA GLN A 13 -3.56 -11.85 5.41
C GLN A 13 -2.99 -10.52 5.90
N ASP A 14 -3.61 -9.92 6.93
CA ASP A 14 -3.14 -8.66 7.51
C ASP A 14 -2.06 -8.93 8.55
N PHE A 15 -0.87 -8.33 8.33
CA PHE A 15 0.29 -8.50 9.19
C PHE A 15 0.05 -7.96 10.61
N LYS A 16 -0.61 -6.79 10.73
CA LYS A 16 -0.90 -6.18 12.02
C LYS A 16 -1.78 -7.09 12.88
N THR A 17 -2.85 -7.62 12.30
CA THR A 17 -3.75 -8.58 12.96
C THR A 17 -3.00 -9.84 13.40
N ILE A 18 -2.16 -10.41 12.53
CA ILE A 18 -1.40 -11.64 12.84
C ILE A 18 -0.48 -11.41 14.05
N VAL A 19 0.19 -10.26 14.11
CA VAL A 19 1.10 -9.96 15.22
C VAL A 19 0.36 -9.59 16.50
N LYS A 20 -0.64 -8.68 16.43
CA LYS A 20 -1.38 -8.19 17.60
C LYS A 20 -2.20 -9.29 18.28
N ASP A 21 -2.81 -10.17 17.51
CA ASP A 21 -3.59 -11.30 18.02
C ASP A 21 -2.72 -12.54 18.33
N ASN A 22 -1.41 -12.41 18.25
CA ASN A 22 -0.44 -13.45 18.57
C ASN A 22 -0.68 -14.78 17.82
N TYR A 23 -0.95 -14.71 16.50
CA TYR A 23 -0.99 -15.89 15.65
C TYR A 23 0.41 -16.41 15.32
N TYR A 24 0.48 -17.68 14.91
CA TYR A 24 1.72 -18.26 14.43
C TYR A 24 2.22 -17.51 13.19
N PHE A 25 3.40 -16.96 13.26
CA PHE A 25 4.04 -16.21 12.17
C PHE A 25 5.47 -16.70 11.95
N VAL A 26 5.78 -17.16 10.74
CA VAL A 26 7.15 -17.43 10.32
C VAL A 26 7.84 -16.11 10.02
N ASP A 27 8.76 -15.71 10.86
CA ASP A 27 9.43 -14.43 10.74
C ASP A 27 10.29 -14.33 9.48
N LYS A 28 9.86 -13.50 8.56
CA LYS A 28 10.55 -13.14 7.31
C LYS A 28 10.90 -11.66 7.25
N THR A 29 10.83 -10.95 8.38
CA THR A 29 10.99 -9.49 8.42
C THR A 29 12.36 -9.02 7.90
N LYS A 30 13.41 -9.82 8.03
CA LYS A 30 14.73 -9.52 7.42
C LYS A 30 14.68 -9.34 5.90
N TYR A 31 13.66 -9.87 5.25
CA TYR A 31 13.49 -9.67 3.80
C TYR A 31 13.32 -8.18 3.44
N ILE A 32 12.75 -7.36 4.35
CA ILE A 32 12.64 -5.91 4.16
C ILE A 32 14.04 -5.31 3.94
N LYS A 33 15.01 -5.68 4.79
CA LYS A 33 16.40 -5.20 4.66
C LYS A 33 17.01 -5.63 3.34
N SER A 34 16.82 -6.87 2.93
CA SER A 34 17.38 -7.39 1.67
C SER A 34 16.91 -6.61 0.46
N VAL A 35 15.64 -6.19 0.46
CA VAL A 35 15.06 -5.38 -0.64
C VAL A 35 15.64 -3.97 -0.69
N PHE A 36 15.91 -3.36 0.46
CA PHE A 36 16.40 -1.97 0.55
C PHE A 36 17.93 -1.84 0.52
N GLN A 37 18.68 -2.92 0.60
CA GLN A 37 20.13 -2.90 0.46
C GLN A 37 20.59 -2.82 -1.00
N ASP A 38 19.74 -3.22 -1.94
CA ASP A 38 20.00 -3.12 -3.36
C ASP A 38 19.53 -1.76 -3.90
N ASP A 39 20.38 -0.75 -3.78
CA ASP A 39 20.13 0.61 -4.30
C ASP A 39 20.03 0.66 -5.85
N SER A 40 20.23 -0.47 -6.53
CA SER A 40 20.28 -0.54 -8.00
C SER A 40 18.90 -0.60 -8.65
N SER A 41 17.86 -1.03 -7.93
CA SER A 41 16.54 -1.28 -8.49
C SER A 41 15.49 -0.30 -7.99
N GLN A 42 14.91 0.49 -8.91
CA GLN A 42 13.76 1.34 -8.61
C GLN A 42 12.43 0.56 -8.54
N VAL A 43 12.38 -0.62 -9.15
CA VAL A 43 11.21 -1.49 -9.23
C VAL A 43 11.60 -2.90 -8.86
N LEU A 44 10.87 -3.47 -7.89
CA LEU A 44 11.02 -4.87 -7.49
C LEU A 44 9.74 -5.64 -7.81
N LEU A 45 9.86 -6.71 -8.57
CA LEU A 45 8.79 -7.65 -8.83
C LEU A 45 8.94 -8.89 -7.95
N ILE A 46 7.97 -9.11 -7.05
CA ILE A 46 7.93 -10.30 -6.19
C ILE A 46 7.00 -11.34 -6.81
N THR A 47 7.60 -12.35 -7.43
CA THR A 47 6.86 -13.48 -8.02
C THR A 47 6.85 -14.65 -7.06
N ARG A 48 5.66 -15.12 -6.67
CA ARG A 48 5.46 -16.36 -5.88
C ARG A 48 4.16 -17.03 -6.27
N PRO A 49 4.02 -18.33 -6.15
CA PRO A 49 2.77 -19.03 -6.36
C PRO A 49 1.64 -18.46 -5.49
N ARG A 50 0.40 -18.71 -5.85
CA ARG A 50 -0.76 -18.37 -5.00
C ARG A 50 -0.62 -19.03 -3.63
N ARG A 51 -1.10 -18.36 -2.57
CA ARG A 51 -1.06 -18.82 -1.16
C ARG A 51 0.35 -18.87 -0.53
N PHE A 52 1.38 -18.27 -1.14
CA PHE A 52 2.73 -18.18 -0.58
C PHE A 52 3.01 -16.86 0.15
N GLY A 53 1.96 -16.19 0.63
CA GLY A 53 2.07 -15.02 1.52
C GLY A 53 2.51 -13.73 0.83
N LYS A 54 2.22 -13.52 -0.47
CA LYS A 54 2.52 -12.23 -1.18
C LYS A 54 1.87 -11.05 -0.49
N THR A 55 0.55 -11.08 -0.31
CA THR A 55 -0.23 -10.03 0.36
C THR A 55 0.27 -9.77 1.79
N LEU A 56 0.53 -10.84 2.57
CA LEU A 56 1.09 -10.71 3.91
C LEU A 56 2.48 -10.04 3.88
N THR A 57 3.32 -10.38 2.91
CA THR A 57 4.63 -9.75 2.73
C THR A 57 4.47 -8.26 2.42
N MET A 58 3.54 -7.88 1.55
CA MET A 58 3.27 -6.46 1.24
C MET A 58 2.75 -5.70 2.45
N ASN A 59 1.80 -6.26 3.22
CA ASN A 59 1.31 -5.65 4.45
C ASN A 59 2.41 -5.51 5.50
N MET A 60 3.35 -6.45 5.56
CA MET A 60 4.54 -6.35 6.42
C MET A 60 5.45 -5.19 5.99
N PHE A 61 5.68 -5.00 4.69
CA PHE A 61 6.43 -3.85 4.16
C PHE A 61 5.73 -2.54 4.47
N GLU A 62 4.43 -2.45 4.20
CA GLU A 62 3.61 -1.28 4.51
C GLU A 62 3.71 -0.94 5.99
N SER A 63 3.49 -1.92 6.88
CA SER A 63 3.53 -1.74 8.32
C SER A 63 4.91 -1.31 8.85
N PHE A 64 6.00 -1.67 8.17
CA PHE A 64 7.35 -1.27 8.57
C PHE A 64 7.73 0.12 8.05
N LEU A 65 7.37 0.44 6.82
CA LEU A 65 7.87 1.61 6.10
C LEU A 65 6.99 2.84 6.27
N SER A 66 5.66 2.64 6.40
CA SER A 66 4.69 3.73 6.36
C SER A 66 4.85 4.68 7.54
N LEU A 67 4.89 5.97 7.22
CA LEU A 67 4.74 7.02 8.22
C LEU A 67 3.43 6.85 9.00
N ASN A 68 3.41 7.22 10.27
CA ASN A 68 2.18 7.62 10.94
C ASN A 68 1.77 8.99 10.38
N TYR A 69 0.63 9.05 9.68
CA TYR A 69 0.20 10.29 9.00
C TYR A 69 -0.32 11.35 9.96
N ASP A 70 -0.73 10.97 11.16
CA ASP A 70 -1.19 11.88 12.21
C ASP A 70 0.00 12.50 12.96
N ASP A 71 1.03 11.68 13.26
CA ASP A 71 2.29 12.13 13.84
C ASP A 71 3.48 11.36 13.25
N PRO A 72 4.21 11.95 12.29
CA PRO A 72 5.34 11.29 11.62
C PRO A 72 6.51 10.91 12.55
N ASN A 73 6.53 11.39 13.79
CA ASN A 73 7.56 11.05 14.77
C ASN A 73 7.12 9.90 15.69
N ASP A 74 5.84 9.56 15.70
CA ASP A 74 5.32 8.47 16.53
C ASP A 74 5.62 7.11 15.86
N LEU A 75 6.49 6.34 16.48
CA LEU A 75 6.87 4.98 16.09
C LEU A 75 6.31 3.91 17.02
N SER A 76 5.37 4.25 17.91
CA SER A 76 4.84 3.33 18.92
C SER A 76 4.25 2.05 18.32
N GLU A 77 3.42 2.17 17.28
CA GLU A 77 2.85 1.01 16.59
C GLU A 77 3.93 0.17 15.89
N HIS A 78 4.92 0.79 15.27
CA HIS A 78 6.04 0.08 14.63
C HIS A 78 6.84 -0.73 15.65
N ILE A 79 7.16 -0.13 16.80
CA ILE A 79 7.88 -0.80 17.88
C ILE A 79 7.04 -1.98 18.40
N GLU A 80 5.75 -1.78 18.64
CA GLU A 80 4.85 -2.86 19.07
C GLU A 80 4.86 -4.04 18.10
N LEU A 81 4.78 -3.79 16.79
CA LEU A 81 4.72 -4.82 15.76
C LEU A 81 6.06 -5.54 15.53
N PHE A 82 7.18 -4.82 15.68
CA PHE A 82 8.47 -5.34 15.23
C PHE A 82 9.48 -5.62 16.34
N LYS A 83 9.27 -5.21 17.61
CA LYS A 83 10.23 -5.38 18.72
C LYS A 83 10.75 -6.80 18.91
N ASP A 84 9.92 -7.80 18.66
CA ASP A 84 10.24 -9.23 18.81
C ASP A 84 10.58 -9.91 17.46
N LYS A 85 10.77 -9.12 16.39
CA LYS A 85 11.07 -9.62 15.05
C LYS A 85 12.55 -9.49 14.71
N GLU A 86 13.01 -10.35 13.80
CA GLU A 86 14.41 -10.40 13.40
C GLU A 86 14.92 -9.07 12.82
N ILE A 87 14.06 -8.32 12.09
CA ILE A 87 14.43 -7.02 11.53
C ILE A 87 14.76 -5.98 12.61
N TYR A 88 14.15 -6.08 13.79
CA TYR A 88 14.35 -5.11 14.86
C TYR A 88 15.74 -5.22 15.50
N LYS A 89 16.47 -6.31 15.28
CA LYS A 89 17.88 -6.49 15.65
C LYS A 89 18.79 -5.61 14.81
N GLU A 90 18.36 -5.20 13.63
CA GLU A 90 19.08 -4.36 12.68
C GLU A 90 18.87 -2.88 13.01
N LYS A 91 19.45 -2.39 14.10
CA LYS A 91 19.15 -1.08 14.69
C LYS A 91 19.34 0.08 13.71
N GLU A 92 20.51 0.17 13.08
CA GLU A 92 20.81 1.23 12.10
C GLU A 92 19.82 1.24 10.92
N PHE A 93 19.43 0.05 10.48
CA PHE A 93 18.43 -0.08 9.42
C PHE A 93 17.04 0.39 9.88
N CYS A 94 16.61 0.00 11.09
CA CYS A 94 15.35 0.46 11.65
C CYS A 94 15.31 1.98 11.82
N GLU A 95 16.37 2.59 12.36
CA GLU A 95 16.48 4.05 12.52
C GLU A 95 16.35 4.78 11.19
N LYS A 96 16.91 4.23 10.12
CA LYS A 96 16.92 4.84 8.79
C LYS A 96 15.61 4.67 8.02
N PHE A 97 14.91 3.55 8.20
CA PHE A 97 13.83 3.15 7.28
C PHE A 97 12.46 2.94 7.95
N MET A 98 12.41 2.56 9.24
CA MET A 98 11.16 2.22 9.91
C MET A 98 10.31 3.47 10.14
N GLY A 99 9.09 3.48 9.58
CA GLY A 99 8.15 4.60 9.71
C GLY A 99 8.63 5.90 9.02
N LYS A 100 9.40 5.82 7.93
CA LYS A 100 10.03 7.01 7.32
C LYS A 100 9.44 7.43 5.99
N TYR A 101 8.56 6.64 5.39
CA TYR A 101 8.10 6.88 4.03
C TYR A 101 6.57 7.03 3.95
N PRO A 102 6.06 7.97 3.14
CA PRO A 102 4.68 7.86 2.69
C PRO A 102 4.56 6.63 1.79
N VAL A 103 3.58 5.77 2.09
CA VAL A 103 3.34 4.52 1.37
C VAL A 103 1.97 4.56 0.72
N ILE A 104 1.94 4.30 -0.59
CA ILE A 104 0.72 4.01 -1.33
C ILE A 104 0.63 2.49 -1.47
N SER A 105 -0.36 1.88 -0.84
CA SER A 105 -0.63 0.45 -0.93
C SER A 105 -1.97 0.22 -1.61
N ILE A 106 -1.96 -0.47 -2.75
CA ILE A 106 -3.14 -0.78 -3.54
C ILE A 106 -3.19 -2.26 -3.91
N THR A 107 -4.40 -2.80 -4.02
CA THR A 107 -4.63 -4.13 -4.58
C THR A 107 -5.65 -4.05 -5.69
N PHE A 108 -5.36 -4.70 -6.81
CA PHE A 108 -6.31 -4.85 -7.90
C PHE A 108 -7.16 -6.12 -7.79
N LYS A 109 -7.14 -6.77 -6.63
CA LYS A 109 -7.87 -8.02 -6.38
C LYS A 109 -9.35 -7.94 -6.73
N ASP A 110 -9.96 -6.80 -6.49
CA ASP A 110 -11.41 -6.60 -6.62
C ASP A 110 -11.83 -5.98 -7.97
N VAL A 111 -10.87 -5.59 -8.81
CA VAL A 111 -11.12 -5.21 -10.21
C VAL A 111 -11.37 -6.47 -11.05
N LYS A 112 -12.59 -7.03 -10.96
CA LYS A 112 -12.97 -8.32 -11.56
C LYS A 112 -14.06 -8.20 -12.62
N ALA A 113 -14.20 -7.06 -13.19
CA ALA A 113 -15.27 -6.72 -14.11
C ALA A 113 -15.35 -7.63 -15.33
N LEU A 114 -16.55 -7.77 -15.86
CA LEU A 114 -16.86 -8.59 -17.03
C LEU A 114 -16.79 -7.78 -18.35
N ASN A 115 -16.70 -6.47 -18.25
CA ASN A 115 -16.62 -5.55 -19.38
C ASN A 115 -15.84 -4.28 -19.01
N PHE A 116 -15.48 -3.48 -20.00
CA PHE A 116 -14.69 -2.26 -19.79
C PHE A 116 -15.39 -1.22 -18.89
N LYS A 117 -16.72 -1.12 -18.97
CA LYS A 117 -17.45 -0.12 -18.19
C LYS A 117 -17.32 -0.42 -16.69
N ASP A 118 -17.60 -1.66 -16.30
CA ASP A 118 -17.53 -2.08 -14.91
C ASP A 118 -16.08 -2.02 -14.40
N ALA A 119 -15.09 -2.43 -15.21
CA ALA A 119 -13.67 -2.29 -14.86
C ALA A 119 -13.26 -0.84 -14.60
N TYR A 120 -13.81 0.08 -15.38
CA TYR A 120 -13.56 1.52 -15.20
C TYR A 120 -14.21 2.07 -13.92
N GLU A 121 -15.42 1.61 -13.60
CA GLU A 121 -16.12 1.95 -12.35
C GLU A 121 -15.37 1.40 -11.13
N ASP A 122 -14.96 0.12 -11.14
CA ASP A 122 -14.13 -0.49 -10.08
C ASP A 122 -12.81 0.28 -9.86
N LEU A 123 -12.15 0.73 -10.94
CA LEU A 123 -10.94 1.56 -10.83
C LEU A 123 -11.23 2.93 -10.25
N GLY A 124 -12.37 3.52 -10.56
CA GLY A 124 -12.83 4.78 -9.96
C GLY A 124 -13.02 4.66 -8.46
N GLU A 125 -13.67 3.60 -8.01
CA GLU A 125 -13.85 3.28 -6.58
C GLU A 125 -12.50 3.09 -5.88
N LEU A 126 -11.60 2.28 -6.46
CA LEU A 126 -10.27 2.06 -5.91
C LEU A 126 -9.49 3.37 -5.71
N ILE A 127 -9.59 4.31 -6.65
CA ILE A 127 -8.91 5.62 -6.56
C ILE A 127 -9.57 6.49 -5.49
N CYS A 128 -10.90 6.48 -5.40
CA CYS A 128 -11.64 7.22 -4.40
C CYS A 128 -11.29 6.73 -2.98
N ASP A 129 -11.34 5.43 -2.75
CA ASP A 129 -10.95 4.78 -1.48
C ASP A 129 -9.49 5.08 -1.10
N LEU A 130 -8.60 5.08 -2.10
CA LEU A 130 -7.20 5.45 -1.88
C LEU A 130 -7.09 6.92 -1.45
N SER A 131 -7.90 7.81 -2.03
CA SER A 131 -7.89 9.24 -1.69
C SER A 131 -8.35 9.50 -0.27
N ASP A 132 -9.26 8.69 0.26
CA ASP A 132 -9.77 8.81 1.63
C ASP A 132 -8.66 8.59 2.67
N LYS A 133 -7.70 7.72 2.38
CA LYS A 133 -6.51 7.52 3.23
C LYS A 133 -5.62 8.76 3.35
N PHE A 134 -5.72 9.68 2.39
CA PHE A 134 -4.88 10.88 2.30
C PHE A 134 -5.68 12.18 2.38
N LEU A 135 -6.83 12.20 3.05
CA LEU A 135 -7.70 13.39 3.16
C LEU A 135 -6.99 14.61 3.75
N PHE A 136 -5.98 14.42 4.60
CA PHE A 136 -5.15 15.49 5.15
C PHE A 136 -4.47 16.34 4.07
N LEU A 137 -4.33 15.82 2.84
CA LEU A 137 -3.76 16.59 1.72
C LEU A 137 -4.64 17.76 1.30
N LYS A 138 -5.95 17.75 1.59
CA LYS A 138 -6.86 18.89 1.34
C LYS A 138 -6.40 20.15 2.08
N ASP A 139 -5.87 19.96 3.29
CA ASP A 139 -5.45 21.05 4.17
C ASP A 139 -3.93 21.29 4.15
N SER A 140 -3.20 20.53 3.34
CA SER A 140 -1.74 20.65 3.26
C SER A 140 -1.30 22.05 2.86
N PRO A 141 -0.43 22.71 3.66
CA PRO A 141 0.11 24.03 3.31
C PRO A 141 1.14 23.97 2.17
N LYS A 142 1.67 22.77 1.86
CA LYS A 142 2.68 22.57 0.83
C LYS A 142 2.08 22.27 -0.56
N LEU A 143 0.78 22.02 -0.64
CA LEU A 143 0.08 21.84 -1.90
C LEU A 143 -0.46 23.17 -2.43
N THR A 144 -0.27 23.41 -3.73
CA THR A 144 -0.83 24.59 -4.41
C THR A 144 -2.36 24.48 -4.51
N PHE A 145 -3.02 25.60 -4.80
CA PHE A 145 -4.47 25.59 -5.08
C PHE A 145 -4.84 24.60 -6.19
N ASN A 146 -4.05 24.53 -7.26
CA ASN A 146 -4.29 23.59 -8.36
C ASN A 146 -4.09 22.12 -7.95
N ASP A 147 -3.12 21.83 -7.07
CA ASP A 147 -2.93 20.49 -6.52
C ASP A 147 -4.15 20.07 -5.69
N LYS A 148 -4.64 20.93 -4.81
CA LYS A 148 -5.83 20.68 -3.99
C LYS A 148 -7.09 20.48 -4.84
N LYS A 149 -7.26 21.29 -5.89
CA LYS A 149 -8.35 21.11 -6.86
C LYS A 149 -8.23 19.77 -7.62
N ALA A 150 -7.01 19.37 -7.96
CA ALA A 150 -6.78 18.09 -8.61
C ALA A 150 -7.00 16.92 -7.65
N PHE A 151 -6.63 17.05 -6.36
CA PHE A 151 -6.91 16.05 -5.34
C PHE A 151 -8.41 15.88 -5.09
N ALA A 152 -9.16 16.98 -5.02
CA ALA A 152 -10.62 16.94 -4.88
C ALA A 152 -11.31 16.09 -5.97
N LYS A 153 -10.79 16.12 -7.21
CA LYS A 153 -11.27 15.27 -8.31
C LYS A 153 -10.95 13.79 -8.14
N LEU A 154 -9.89 13.45 -7.40
CA LEU A 154 -9.56 12.07 -7.07
C LEU A 154 -10.38 11.52 -5.89
N ASN A 155 -11.04 12.42 -5.15
CA ASN A 155 -11.94 12.10 -4.05
C ASN A 155 -13.41 12.33 -4.40
N ASP A 156 -13.74 12.31 -5.69
CA ASP A 156 -15.08 12.50 -6.23
C ASP A 156 -15.43 11.30 -7.13
N LEU A 157 -16.21 10.36 -6.58
CA LEU A 157 -16.53 9.11 -7.24
C LEU A 157 -17.34 9.35 -8.53
N ASP A 158 -18.34 10.24 -8.50
CA ASP A 158 -19.15 10.56 -9.68
C ASP A 158 -18.28 11.15 -10.80
N TYR A 159 -17.32 11.98 -10.43
CA TYR A 159 -16.33 12.51 -11.36
C TYR A 159 -15.46 11.39 -11.96
N LEU A 160 -14.94 10.48 -11.13
CA LEU A 160 -14.06 9.40 -11.57
C LEU A 160 -14.78 8.37 -12.44
N GLN A 161 -16.04 8.05 -12.16
CA GLN A 161 -16.83 7.08 -12.93
C GLN A 161 -17.29 7.63 -14.28
N ASN A 162 -17.18 8.94 -14.53
CA ASN A 162 -17.48 9.51 -15.83
C ASN A 162 -16.30 9.28 -16.81
N LYS A 163 -16.55 8.50 -17.87
CA LYS A 163 -15.52 8.13 -18.89
C LYS A 163 -14.82 9.32 -19.54
N ARG A 164 -15.44 10.53 -19.55
CA ARG A 164 -14.78 11.76 -20.04
C ARG A 164 -13.53 12.09 -19.22
N HIS A 165 -13.41 11.56 -18.01
CA HIS A 165 -12.29 11.81 -17.09
C HIS A 165 -11.27 10.68 -17.04
N LEU A 166 -11.25 9.77 -18.03
CA LEU A 166 -10.30 8.66 -18.15
C LEU A 166 -8.84 9.09 -17.91
N ASN A 167 -8.45 10.26 -18.38
CA ASN A 167 -7.10 10.78 -18.14
C ASN A 167 -6.82 11.08 -16.66
N THR A 168 -7.84 11.40 -15.87
CA THR A 168 -7.68 11.59 -14.42
C THR A 168 -7.41 10.25 -13.75
N VAL A 169 -8.16 9.22 -14.10
CA VAL A 169 -7.97 7.85 -13.61
C VAL A 169 -6.58 7.32 -13.99
N LYS A 170 -6.20 7.42 -15.26
CA LYS A 170 -4.86 6.99 -15.75
C LYS A 170 -3.69 7.63 -15.02
N ASN A 171 -3.83 8.89 -14.61
CA ASN A 171 -2.76 9.65 -13.96
C ASN A 171 -2.89 9.73 -12.44
N SER A 172 -3.85 9.04 -11.84
CA SER A 172 -4.16 9.14 -10.42
C SER A 172 -2.98 8.80 -9.52
N LEU A 173 -2.34 7.65 -9.73
CA LEU A 173 -1.18 7.22 -8.94
C LEU A 173 -0.01 8.21 -9.03
N LYS A 174 0.28 8.71 -10.24
CA LYS A 174 1.31 9.74 -10.43
C LYS A 174 1.01 11.00 -9.65
N LYS A 175 -0.26 11.40 -9.57
CA LYS A 175 -0.69 12.57 -8.80
C LYS A 175 -0.58 12.32 -7.31
N PHE A 176 -1.02 11.16 -6.79
CA PHE A 176 -0.85 10.82 -5.37
C PHE A 176 0.62 10.84 -4.96
N ILE A 177 1.50 10.21 -5.74
CA ILE A 177 2.95 10.25 -5.51
C ILE A 177 3.45 11.70 -5.44
N SER A 178 3.05 12.55 -6.39
CA SER A 178 3.45 13.96 -6.41
C SER A 178 2.95 14.73 -5.19
N PHE A 179 1.70 14.53 -4.78
CA PHE A 179 1.11 15.22 -3.63
C PHE A 179 1.77 14.82 -2.32
N LEU A 180 1.97 13.52 -2.10
CA LEU A 180 2.64 12.98 -0.92
C LEU A 180 4.10 13.43 -0.86
N TYR A 181 4.81 13.40 -2.00
CA TYR A 181 6.18 13.91 -2.07
C TYR A 181 6.26 15.39 -1.71
N LYS A 182 5.36 16.22 -2.24
CA LYS A 182 5.30 17.65 -1.90
C LYS A 182 5.01 17.86 -0.41
N HIS A 183 4.08 17.08 0.15
CA HIS A 183 3.66 17.22 1.54
C HIS A 183 4.74 16.80 2.53
N PHE A 184 5.35 15.63 2.34
CA PHE A 184 6.33 15.09 3.28
C PHE A 184 7.77 15.48 2.94
N GLY A 185 8.09 15.82 1.69
CA GLY A 185 9.47 16.05 1.22
C GLY A 185 10.29 14.75 1.15
N GLN A 186 9.62 13.59 1.14
CA GLN A 186 10.23 12.27 1.19
C GLN A 186 9.78 11.43 -0.02
N LYS A 187 10.66 10.52 -0.49
CA LYS A 187 10.31 9.54 -1.54
C LYS A 187 9.07 8.75 -1.13
N VAL A 188 8.19 8.49 -2.10
CA VAL A 188 6.97 7.70 -1.90
C VAL A 188 7.22 6.27 -2.31
N ILE A 189 6.80 5.33 -1.47
CA ILE A 189 6.84 3.89 -1.80
C ILE A 189 5.48 3.49 -2.33
N LEU A 190 5.46 2.80 -3.47
CA LEU A 190 4.27 2.26 -4.09
C LEU A 190 4.29 0.73 -3.99
N LEU A 191 3.31 0.17 -3.29
CA LEU A 191 3.09 -1.26 -3.16
C LEU A 191 1.84 -1.65 -3.97
N ILE A 192 2.00 -2.58 -4.91
CA ILE A 192 0.91 -3.03 -5.79
C ILE A 192 0.73 -4.55 -5.65
N ASP A 193 -0.46 -4.99 -5.25
CA ASP A 193 -0.84 -6.41 -5.22
C ASP A 193 -1.82 -6.75 -6.35
N GLU A 194 -1.75 -7.99 -6.84
CA GLU A 194 -2.64 -8.56 -7.85
C GLU A 194 -2.75 -7.68 -9.13
N TYR A 195 -1.63 -7.07 -9.55
CA TYR A 195 -1.56 -6.15 -10.70
C TYR A 195 -1.99 -6.81 -12.03
N ASP A 196 -1.93 -8.12 -12.12
CA ASP A 196 -2.29 -8.91 -13.30
C ASP A 196 -3.78 -9.18 -13.41
N VAL A 197 -4.56 -9.02 -12.34
CA VAL A 197 -6.01 -9.34 -12.30
C VAL A 197 -6.81 -8.56 -13.35
N PRO A 198 -6.69 -7.23 -13.49
CA PRO A 198 -7.44 -6.49 -14.50
C PRO A 198 -7.10 -6.94 -15.93
N LEU A 199 -5.82 -7.19 -16.20
CA LEU A 199 -5.38 -7.64 -17.52
C LEU A 199 -5.86 -9.06 -17.84
N ALA A 200 -5.80 -9.96 -16.86
CA ALA A 200 -6.32 -11.33 -17.00
C ALA A 200 -7.83 -11.32 -17.28
N LYS A 201 -8.59 -10.44 -16.60
CA LYS A 201 -10.04 -10.29 -16.83
C LYS A 201 -10.34 -9.67 -18.19
N ALA A 202 -9.63 -8.64 -18.58
CA ALA A 202 -9.78 -8.04 -19.91
C ALA A 202 -9.53 -9.05 -21.03
N SER A 203 -8.50 -9.91 -20.86
CA SER A 203 -8.21 -11.01 -21.79
C SER A 203 -9.31 -12.08 -21.78
N GLN A 204 -9.75 -12.51 -20.61
CA GLN A 204 -10.78 -13.55 -20.45
C GLN A 204 -12.11 -13.14 -21.09
N PHE A 205 -12.50 -11.87 -20.98
CA PHE A 205 -13.79 -11.35 -21.44
C PHE A 205 -13.71 -10.46 -22.67
N ASN A 206 -12.54 -10.37 -23.30
CA ASN A 206 -12.33 -9.72 -24.61
C ASN A 206 -12.70 -8.22 -24.64
N TYR A 207 -12.35 -7.45 -23.60
CA TYR A 207 -12.63 -6.00 -23.52
C TYR A 207 -11.36 -5.14 -23.38
N TYR A 208 -10.35 -5.45 -24.16
CA TYR A 208 -9.12 -4.63 -24.24
C TYR A 208 -9.37 -3.20 -24.66
#